data_e5a2b7f55a8a663326b4110fcf2074d3
#
_entry.id   e5a2b7f55a8a663326b4110fcf2074d3
#
_cell.length_a   1.000
_cell.length_b   1.000
_cell.length_c   1.000
_cell.angle_alpha   90.00
_cell.angle_beta   90.00
_cell.angle_gamma   90.00
#
_symmetry.space_group_name_H-M   'P 1'
#
loop_
_entity.id
_entity.type
_entity.pdbx_description
1 polymer ?
#
loop_
_entity_poly.entity_id
_entity_poly.type
_entity_poly.pdbx_seq_one_letter_code
_entity_poly.pdbx_strand_id
1 'polypeptide(L)'
;MAGGEACGVETAGGREAADVVVLAAGAWSREVGGIPAAFRPPVRPIKGQMLALQMDQAAPLLRHVVWLPNGGYLVPRNDGRLIIGGTVEERGFDTAITAGGMLTLIEAAWRAVPTIEELPIAETWVGFRPGSRDDAPMLGPSGVDGLVIATGHHRNGILLTPVSAAVISRYILSGQLPEMARPFDPPRFAKQRPAPVAEAAQ
;
A
#
# COMPACT_ATOMS: atom_id res chain seq x y z
N MET A 1 -20.32 4.44 13.65
CA MET A 1 -20.37 3.32 14.62
C MET A 1 -21.51 3.54 15.59
N ALA A 2 -22.32 2.55 15.84
CA ALA A 2 -23.37 2.58 16.84
C ALA A 2 -23.07 1.51 17.90
N GLY A 3 -23.14 1.86 19.19
CA GLY A 3 -22.86 0.90 20.28
C GLY A 3 -21.46 0.26 20.31
N GLY A 4 -20.49 0.82 19.58
CA GLY A 4 -19.14 0.25 19.46
C GLY A 4 -18.95 -0.69 18.25
N GLU A 5 -20.00 -0.91 17.46
CA GLU A 5 -20.02 -1.78 16.28
C GLU A 5 -19.96 -0.97 14.97
N ALA A 6 -19.30 -1.50 13.94
CA ALA A 6 -19.35 -0.94 12.59
C ALA A 6 -20.63 -1.40 11.89
N CYS A 7 -21.49 -0.45 11.55
CA CYS A 7 -22.82 -0.71 10.96
C CYS A 7 -23.00 -0.03 9.59
N GLY A 8 -21.91 0.33 8.93
CA GLY A 8 -21.91 0.99 7.62
C GLY A 8 -20.82 2.02 7.47
N VAL A 9 -20.89 2.76 6.38
CA VAL A 9 -19.96 3.84 6.03
C VAL A 9 -20.71 5.15 5.78
N GLU A 10 -20.03 6.25 6.08
CA GLU A 10 -20.49 7.60 5.72
C GLU A 10 -19.67 8.11 4.53
N THR A 11 -20.36 8.55 3.49
CA THR A 11 -19.76 9.08 2.25
C THR A 11 -20.32 10.46 1.96
N ALA A 12 -19.78 11.16 0.98
CA ALA A 12 -20.36 12.41 0.49
C ALA A 12 -21.80 12.24 -0.04
N GLY A 13 -22.18 11.03 -0.46
CA GLY A 13 -23.52 10.69 -0.94
C GLY A 13 -24.51 10.29 0.18
N GLY A 14 -24.05 10.22 1.43
CA GLY A 14 -24.87 9.82 2.57
C GLY A 14 -24.34 8.56 3.26
N ARG A 15 -25.16 8.01 4.14
CA ARG A 15 -24.86 6.82 4.93
C ARG A 15 -25.31 5.56 4.19
N GLU A 16 -24.38 4.62 4.04
CA GLU A 16 -24.60 3.27 3.52
C GLU A 16 -24.53 2.28 4.69
N ALA A 17 -25.65 1.60 5.00
CA ALA A 17 -25.70 0.60 6.05
C ALA A 17 -25.14 -0.73 5.56
N ALA A 18 -24.40 -1.45 6.42
CA ALA A 18 -23.86 -2.76 6.13
C ALA A 18 -23.61 -3.54 7.44
N ASP A 19 -23.80 -4.85 7.41
CA ASP A 19 -23.52 -5.75 8.53
C ASP A 19 -21.99 -5.95 8.70
N VAL A 20 -21.23 -5.83 7.61
CA VAL A 20 -19.77 -5.94 7.61
C VAL A 20 -19.16 -4.84 6.74
N VAL A 21 -18.19 -4.15 7.29
CA VAL A 21 -17.38 -3.16 6.57
C VAL A 21 -15.95 -3.68 6.42
N VAL A 22 -15.43 -3.69 5.19
CA VAL A 22 -14.03 -4.04 4.91
C VAL A 22 -13.20 -2.78 4.72
N LEU A 23 -12.25 -2.54 5.61
CA LEU A 23 -11.30 -1.44 5.52
C LEU A 23 -10.14 -1.83 4.58
N ALA A 24 -10.25 -1.47 3.31
CA ALA A 24 -9.27 -1.74 2.26
C ALA A 24 -8.69 -0.44 1.65
N ALA A 25 -8.54 0.61 2.47
CA ALA A 25 -8.15 1.95 2.02
C ALA A 25 -6.63 2.14 1.82
N GLY A 26 -5.85 1.05 1.70
CA GLY A 26 -4.42 1.11 1.40
C GLY A 26 -3.66 2.01 2.38
N ALA A 27 -2.84 2.92 1.87
CA ALA A 27 -2.05 3.85 2.68
C ALA A 27 -2.90 4.78 3.55
N TRP A 28 -4.17 5.02 3.18
CA TRP A 28 -5.12 5.88 3.90
C TRP A 28 -5.92 5.15 4.98
N SER A 29 -5.70 3.85 5.18
CA SER A 29 -6.49 3.05 6.13
C SER A 29 -6.47 3.60 7.55
N ARG A 30 -5.40 4.28 7.96
CA ARG A 30 -5.29 4.90 9.28
C ARG A 30 -6.10 6.20 9.39
N GLU A 31 -6.35 6.88 8.26
CA GLU A 31 -7.01 8.18 8.18
C GLU A 31 -8.54 8.06 8.10
N VAL A 32 -9.07 6.85 7.88
CA VAL A 32 -10.51 6.63 7.83
C VAL A 32 -11.14 6.97 9.18
N GLY A 33 -12.11 7.89 9.15
CA GLY A 33 -12.82 8.37 10.35
C GLY A 33 -13.70 7.31 10.99
N GLY A 34 -14.18 7.60 12.22
CA GLY A 34 -15.12 6.75 12.94
C GLY A 34 -14.52 5.50 13.61
N ILE A 35 -13.26 5.15 13.34
CA ILE A 35 -12.58 4.00 13.95
C ILE A 35 -11.86 4.48 15.22
N PRO A 36 -12.13 3.87 16.41
CA PRO A 36 -11.43 4.23 17.64
C PRO A 36 -9.92 4.05 17.49
N ALA A 37 -9.14 4.96 18.07
CA ALA A 37 -7.68 5.00 17.90
C ALA A 37 -6.98 3.67 18.25
N ALA A 38 -7.57 2.91 19.20
CA ALA A 38 -7.07 1.60 19.58
C ALA A 38 -7.13 0.55 18.47
N PHE A 39 -8.03 0.67 17.53
CA PHE A 39 -8.32 -0.31 16.48
C PHE A 39 -7.90 0.16 15.10
N ARG A 40 -7.35 1.37 14.98
CA ARG A 40 -6.81 1.88 13.72
C ARG A 40 -5.59 1.05 13.31
N PRO A 41 -5.55 0.53 12.06
CA PRO A 41 -4.41 -0.22 11.59
C PRO A 41 -3.15 0.66 11.58
N PRO A 42 -2.00 0.19 12.07
CA PRO A 42 -0.75 0.93 12.10
C PRO A 42 -0.08 0.97 10.71
N VAL A 43 -0.80 1.51 9.74
CA VAL A 43 -0.33 1.73 8.37
C VAL A 43 0.22 3.14 8.23
N ARG A 44 1.31 3.28 7.46
CA ARG A 44 1.89 4.55 7.07
C ARG A 44 2.13 4.60 5.56
N PRO A 45 2.04 5.78 4.93
CA PRO A 45 2.35 5.93 3.52
C PRO A 45 3.86 5.83 3.29
N ILE A 46 4.29 4.91 2.44
CA ILE A 46 5.64 4.83 1.92
C ILE A 46 5.62 5.42 0.52
N LYS A 47 6.11 6.65 0.40
CA LYS A 47 6.14 7.38 -0.86
C LYS A 47 7.07 6.71 -1.86
N GLY A 48 6.66 6.65 -3.11
CA GLY A 48 7.45 6.23 -4.26
C GLY A 48 7.27 7.16 -5.42
N GLN A 49 8.36 7.79 -5.87
CA GLN A 49 8.40 8.56 -7.11
C GLN A 49 8.62 7.59 -8.27
N MET A 50 7.98 7.88 -9.39
CA MET A 50 7.95 7.06 -10.59
C MET A 50 8.16 7.92 -11.82
N LEU A 51 8.74 7.33 -12.85
CA LEU A 51 9.03 7.96 -14.13
C LEU A 51 8.61 7.02 -15.26
N ALA A 52 8.05 7.54 -16.33
CA ALA A 52 7.84 6.84 -17.58
C ALA A 52 8.62 7.52 -18.71
N LEU A 53 9.36 6.72 -19.47
CA LEU A 53 9.94 7.13 -20.73
C LEU A 53 9.12 6.55 -21.89
N GLN A 54 9.18 7.17 -23.06
CA GLN A 54 8.50 6.71 -24.27
C GLN A 54 9.48 5.99 -25.20
N MET A 55 9.28 4.69 -25.37
CA MET A 55 9.98 3.88 -26.38
C MET A 55 9.21 3.88 -27.70
N ASP A 56 9.87 3.50 -28.77
CA ASP A 56 9.20 3.09 -30.00
C ASP A 56 8.42 1.79 -29.74
N GLN A 57 7.11 1.83 -29.92
CA GLN A 57 6.22 0.68 -29.71
C GLN A 57 6.51 -0.46 -30.72
N ALA A 58 6.92 -0.14 -31.94
CA ALA A 58 7.25 -1.13 -32.96
C ALA A 58 8.61 -1.80 -32.71
N ALA A 59 9.56 -1.06 -32.11
CA ALA A 59 10.91 -1.51 -31.80
C ALA A 59 11.29 -1.18 -30.35
N PRO A 60 10.64 -1.79 -29.34
CA PRO A 60 10.85 -1.43 -27.94
C PRO A 60 12.28 -1.81 -27.50
N LEU A 61 12.92 -0.87 -26.79
CA LEU A 61 14.26 -1.04 -26.23
C LEU A 61 14.35 -2.23 -25.28
N LEU A 62 13.28 -2.47 -24.50
CA LEU A 62 13.17 -3.60 -23.57
C LEU A 62 11.84 -4.33 -23.82
N ARG A 63 11.90 -5.68 -23.66
CA ARG A 63 10.71 -6.56 -23.72
C ARG A 63 10.44 -7.30 -22.41
N HIS A 64 11.33 -7.21 -21.44
CA HIS A 64 11.27 -7.92 -20.16
C HIS A 64 11.42 -6.93 -19.01
N VAL A 65 10.87 -7.27 -17.85
CA VAL A 65 11.13 -6.54 -16.61
C VAL A 65 12.57 -6.74 -16.18
N VAL A 66 13.24 -5.66 -15.86
CA VAL A 66 14.62 -5.67 -15.34
C VAL A 66 14.61 -5.16 -13.91
N TRP A 67 15.10 -5.97 -12.98
CA TRP A 67 15.33 -5.56 -11.60
C TRP A 67 16.72 -4.95 -11.47
N LEU A 68 16.79 -3.81 -10.77
CA LEU A 68 18.04 -3.10 -10.53
C LEU A 68 18.65 -3.49 -9.17
N PRO A 69 19.97 -3.53 -9.02
CA PRO A 69 20.62 -3.95 -7.77
C PRO A 69 20.22 -3.12 -6.53
N ASN A 70 19.86 -1.87 -6.72
CA ASN A 70 19.42 -0.94 -5.65
C ASN A 70 17.92 -1.00 -5.36
N GLY A 71 17.21 -2.02 -5.85
CA GLY A 71 15.77 -2.24 -5.59
C GLY A 71 14.82 -1.48 -6.51
N GLY A 72 15.33 -0.77 -7.53
CA GLY A 72 14.54 -0.22 -8.62
C GLY A 72 14.19 -1.27 -9.68
N TYR A 73 13.38 -0.88 -10.66
CA TYR A 73 12.98 -1.75 -11.77
C TYR A 73 12.68 -0.95 -13.03
N LEU A 74 12.82 -1.62 -14.18
CA LEU A 74 12.39 -1.16 -15.50
C LEU A 74 11.27 -2.08 -15.97
N VAL A 75 10.11 -1.52 -16.31
CA VAL A 75 8.94 -2.28 -16.75
C VAL A 75 8.46 -1.78 -18.10
N PRO A 76 8.75 -2.49 -19.19
CA PRO A 76 8.20 -2.16 -20.50
C PRO A 76 6.69 -2.43 -20.53
N ARG A 77 5.94 -1.53 -21.16
CA ARG A 77 4.49 -1.62 -21.34
C ARG A 77 4.16 -1.80 -22.83
N ASN A 78 3.02 -2.41 -23.10
CA ASN A 78 2.56 -2.66 -24.48
C ASN A 78 2.21 -1.38 -25.25
N ASP A 79 1.98 -0.28 -24.55
CA ASP A 79 1.73 1.04 -25.11
C ASP A 79 3.02 1.83 -25.45
N GLY A 80 4.18 1.19 -25.34
CA GLY A 80 5.49 1.78 -25.61
C GLY A 80 6.10 2.51 -24.43
N ARG A 81 5.43 2.63 -23.27
CA ARG A 81 6.03 3.24 -22.09
C ARG A 81 7.05 2.29 -21.43
N LEU A 82 8.15 2.85 -20.98
CA LEU A 82 9.10 2.21 -20.09
C LEU A 82 8.98 2.84 -18.70
N ILE A 83 8.39 2.10 -17.77
CA ILE A 83 8.24 2.57 -16.40
C ILE A 83 9.52 2.33 -15.63
N ILE A 84 10.04 3.38 -15.00
CA ILE A 84 11.19 3.35 -14.10
C ILE A 84 10.68 3.62 -12.69
N GLY A 85 10.91 2.69 -11.81
CA GLY A 85 10.43 2.82 -10.42
C GLY A 85 11.29 2.04 -9.43
N GLY A 86 11.09 2.32 -8.23
CA GLY A 86 10.51 3.51 -7.63
C GLY A 86 11.31 3.84 -6.40
N THR A 87 11.31 5.11 -6.01
CA THR A 87 11.93 5.50 -4.74
C THR A 87 11.19 4.87 -3.56
N VAL A 88 11.82 4.86 -2.39
CA VAL A 88 11.22 4.43 -1.12
C VAL A 88 11.53 5.50 -0.08
N GLU A 89 10.49 6.25 0.33
CA GLU A 89 10.67 7.44 1.15
C GLU A 89 9.65 7.51 2.28
N GLU A 90 10.10 7.80 3.49
CA GLU A 90 9.27 8.08 4.67
C GLU A 90 8.96 9.59 4.72
N ARG A 91 8.02 10.05 3.89
CA ARG A 91 7.66 11.46 3.69
C ARG A 91 6.16 11.74 3.92
N GLY A 92 5.46 10.85 4.61
CA GLY A 92 4.01 10.97 4.75
C GLY A 92 3.33 11.00 3.38
N PHE A 93 2.26 11.77 3.26
CA PHE A 93 1.51 11.96 2.01
C PHE A 93 2.06 13.11 1.15
N ASP A 94 3.37 13.39 1.20
CA ASP A 94 4.01 14.37 0.31
C ASP A 94 3.96 13.90 -1.15
N THR A 95 3.31 14.68 -2.02
CA THR A 95 3.13 14.40 -3.45
C THR A 95 4.19 15.06 -4.34
N ALA A 96 5.16 15.79 -3.77
CA ALA A 96 6.16 16.49 -4.55
C ALA A 96 7.10 15.51 -5.28
N ILE A 97 7.32 15.76 -6.56
CA ILE A 97 8.39 15.14 -7.34
C ILE A 97 9.66 15.94 -7.05
N THR A 98 10.75 15.29 -6.69
CA THR A 98 12.01 15.95 -6.36
C THR A 98 13.10 15.66 -7.39
N ALA A 99 13.98 16.64 -7.62
CA ALA A 99 15.12 16.47 -8.51
C ALA A 99 16.01 15.28 -8.08
N GLY A 100 16.24 15.13 -6.76
CA GLY A 100 17.02 14.01 -6.23
C GLY A 100 16.37 12.64 -6.48
N GLY A 101 15.03 12.54 -6.31
CA GLY A 101 14.29 11.32 -6.64
C GLY A 101 14.39 10.97 -8.12
N MET A 102 14.18 11.94 -9.01
CA MET A 102 14.33 11.74 -10.45
C MET A 102 15.75 11.37 -10.85
N LEU A 103 16.74 12.06 -10.32
CA LEU A 103 18.15 11.72 -10.57
C LEU A 103 18.48 10.29 -10.17
N THR A 104 18.04 9.85 -8.99
CA THR A 104 18.24 8.47 -8.51
C THR A 104 17.65 7.44 -9.46
N LEU A 105 16.43 7.69 -9.95
CA LEU A 105 15.75 6.77 -10.87
C LEU A 105 16.42 6.72 -12.24
N ILE A 106 16.74 7.90 -12.81
CA ILE A 106 17.35 8.00 -14.14
C ILE A 106 18.76 7.40 -14.11
N GLU A 107 19.58 7.73 -13.11
CA GLU A 107 20.95 7.21 -13.00
C GLU A 107 20.96 5.67 -12.87
N ALA A 108 20.08 5.11 -12.03
CA ALA A 108 19.98 3.68 -11.86
C ALA A 108 19.55 2.97 -13.14
N ALA A 109 18.58 3.53 -13.85
CA ALA A 109 18.10 3.00 -15.12
C ALA A 109 19.14 3.14 -16.24
N TRP A 110 19.82 4.27 -16.32
CA TRP A 110 20.89 4.55 -17.31
C TRP A 110 22.08 3.61 -17.13
N ARG A 111 22.49 3.32 -15.91
CA ARG A 111 23.56 2.33 -15.62
C ARG A 111 23.23 0.94 -16.11
N ALA A 112 21.96 0.56 -16.10
CA ALA A 112 21.50 -0.75 -16.58
C ALA A 112 21.30 -0.79 -18.10
N VAL A 113 20.81 0.29 -18.67
CA VAL A 113 20.44 0.42 -20.09
C VAL A 113 20.80 1.84 -20.57
N PRO A 114 22.05 2.12 -20.96
CA PRO A 114 22.52 3.47 -21.29
C PRO A 114 21.70 4.19 -22.37
N THR A 115 21.17 3.45 -23.34
CA THR A 115 20.36 3.98 -24.44
C THR A 115 19.05 4.65 -24.02
N ILE A 116 18.65 4.56 -22.76
CA ILE A 116 17.46 5.30 -22.26
C ILE A 116 17.65 6.81 -22.31
N GLU A 117 18.90 7.31 -22.39
CA GLU A 117 19.19 8.76 -22.44
C GLU A 117 18.56 9.47 -23.64
N GLU A 118 18.30 8.74 -24.72
CA GLU A 118 17.67 9.25 -25.93
C GLU A 118 16.12 9.22 -25.87
N LEU A 119 15.54 8.59 -24.82
CA LEU A 119 14.09 8.45 -24.72
C LEU A 119 13.46 9.68 -24.07
N PRO A 120 12.37 10.24 -24.65
CA PRO A 120 11.65 11.35 -24.04
C PRO A 120 10.97 10.92 -22.73
N ILE A 121 10.93 11.84 -21.77
CA ILE A 121 10.13 11.68 -20.55
C ILE A 121 8.65 11.86 -20.92
N ALA A 122 7.85 10.81 -20.69
CA ALA A 122 6.43 10.80 -20.95
C ALA A 122 5.60 11.27 -19.75
N GLU A 123 5.97 10.82 -18.53
CA GLU A 123 5.19 11.08 -17.33
C GLU A 123 6.05 10.93 -16.07
N THR A 124 5.69 11.67 -15.01
CA THR A 124 6.20 11.48 -13.65
C THR A 124 5.05 11.51 -12.66
N TRP A 125 5.08 10.65 -11.64
CA TRP A 125 4.04 10.61 -10.61
C TRP A 125 4.55 10.09 -9.27
N VAL A 126 3.71 10.21 -8.25
CA VAL A 126 3.95 9.68 -6.91
C VAL A 126 2.84 8.69 -6.56
N GLY A 127 3.21 7.59 -5.92
CA GLY A 127 2.28 6.67 -5.27
C GLY A 127 2.65 6.43 -3.81
N PHE A 128 1.69 5.93 -3.03
CA PHE A 128 1.88 5.63 -1.62
C PHE A 128 1.62 4.16 -1.36
N ARG A 129 2.66 3.44 -0.94
CA ARG A 129 2.52 2.04 -0.52
C ARG A 129 2.02 2.00 0.91
N PRO A 130 1.08 1.12 1.26
CA PRO A 130 0.63 0.93 2.63
C PRO A 130 1.67 0.14 3.43
N GLY A 131 2.60 0.82 4.08
CA GLY A 131 3.61 0.18 4.93
C GLY A 131 3.02 -0.17 6.29
N SER A 132 3.08 -1.43 6.71
CA SER A 132 2.85 -1.86 8.08
C SER A 132 4.16 -1.83 8.88
N ARG A 133 4.15 -2.18 10.17
CA ARG A 133 5.37 -2.20 10.99
C ARG A 133 6.36 -3.29 10.58
N ASP A 134 5.85 -4.39 10.06
CA ASP A 134 6.60 -5.58 9.65
C ASP A 134 6.58 -5.79 8.13
N ASP A 135 6.05 -4.80 7.38
CA ASP A 135 5.84 -4.82 5.94
C ASP A 135 5.00 -6.00 5.41
N ALA A 136 4.33 -6.72 6.33
CA ALA A 136 3.38 -7.78 6.01
C ALA A 136 1.93 -7.26 6.06
N PRO A 137 1.02 -7.81 5.26
CA PRO A 137 -0.38 -7.37 5.24
C PRO A 137 -1.08 -7.60 6.57
N MET A 138 -2.14 -6.85 6.80
CA MET A 138 -3.11 -7.06 7.88
C MET A 138 -4.41 -7.54 7.25
N LEU A 139 -4.80 -8.78 7.58
CA LEU A 139 -5.96 -9.47 7.01
C LEU A 139 -6.78 -10.12 8.13
N GLY A 140 -7.99 -9.66 8.36
CA GLY A 140 -8.89 -10.28 9.35
C GLY A 140 -9.63 -9.28 10.25
N PRO A 141 -10.14 -9.73 11.40
CA PRO A 141 -10.92 -8.89 12.31
C PRO A 141 -10.11 -7.74 12.88
N SER A 142 -10.75 -6.58 13.00
CA SER A 142 -10.11 -5.39 13.58
C SER A 142 -10.08 -5.40 15.11
N GLY A 143 -10.92 -6.20 15.75
CA GLY A 143 -11.29 -6.11 17.17
C GLY A 143 -12.49 -5.18 17.43
N VAL A 144 -13.08 -4.62 16.37
CA VAL A 144 -14.39 -3.95 16.39
C VAL A 144 -15.37 -4.84 15.65
N ASP A 145 -16.51 -5.14 16.25
CA ASP A 145 -17.55 -5.95 15.60
C ASP A 145 -18.01 -5.29 14.30
N GLY A 146 -18.23 -6.10 13.26
CA GLY A 146 -18.62 -5.62 11.93
C GLY A 146 -17.47 -4.96 11.13
N LEU A 147 -16.24 -4.83 11.66
CA LEU A 147 -15.11 -4.24 10.93
C LEU A 147 -14.00 -5.24 10.64
N VAL A 148 -13.70 -5.45 9.37
CA VAL A 148 -12.64 -6.32 8.87
C VAL A 148 -11.55 -5.48 8.20
N ILE A 149 -10.28 -5.84 8.41
CA ILE A 149 -9.12 -5.12 7.85
C ILE A 149 -8.50 -5.93 6.70
N ALA A 150 -8.21 -5.24 5.59
CA ALA A 150 -7.48 -5.76 4.44
C ALA A 150 -6.52 -4.68 3.90
N THR A 151 -5.37 -4.48 4.53
CA THR A 151 -4.43 -3.40 4.20
C THR A 151 -2.98 -3.78 4.56
N GLY A 152 -2.04 -2.85 4.39
CA GLY A 152 -0.66 -3.03 4.85
C GLY A 152 0.23 -3.88 3.94
N HIS A 153 -0.16 -4.10 2.69
CA HIS A 153 0.53 -5.00 1.74
C HIS A 153 1.87 -4.47 1.21
N HIS A 154 2.27 -3.25 1.57
CA HIS A 154 3.48 -2.58 1.08
C HIS A 154 3.59 -2.65 -0.45
N ARG A 155 4.63 -3.29 -1.00
CA ARG A 155 4.87 -3.40 -2.46
C ARG A 155 4.15 -4.59 -3.12
N ASN A 156 3.52 -5.47 -2.34
CA ASN A 156 2.99 -6.75 -2.83
C ASN A 156 1.45 -6.73 -3.00
N GLY A 157 0.79 -5.57 -2.87
CA GLY A 157 -0.67 -5.49 -2.88
C GLY A 157 -1.31 -6.07 -4.13
N ILE A 158 -0.79 -5.76 -5.31
CA ILE A 158 -1.33 -6.30 -6.58
C ILE A 158 -1.14 -7.83 -6.65
N LEU A 159 0.07 -8.30 -6.33
CA LEU A 159 0.39 -9.73 -6.37
C LEU A 159 -0.48 -10.55 -5.39
N LEU A 160 -0.71 -10.01 -4.19
CA LEU A 160 -1.46 -10.68 -3.13
C LEU A 160 -2.99 -10.45 -3.22
N THR A 161 -3.50 -9.68 -4.18
CA THR A 161 -4.93 -9.39 -4.32
C THR A 161 -5.80 -10.66 -4.31
N PRO A 162 -5.53 -11.72 -5.10
CA PRO A 162 -6.40 -12.89 -5.14
C PRO A 162 -6.45 -13.62 -3.79
N VAL A 163 -5.30 -13.85 -3.16
CA VAL A 163 -5.25 -14.56 -1.87
C VAL A 163 -5.84 -13.71 -0.75
N SER A 164 -5.63 -12.39 -0.73
CA SER A 164 -6.24 -11.49 0.25
C SER A 164 -7.76 -11.49 0.12
N ALA A 165 -8.29 -11.44 -1.10
CA ALA A 165 -9.72 -11.52 -1.35
C ALA A 165 -10.30 -12.87 -0.86
N ALA A 166 -9.63 -13.99 -1.15
CA ALA A 166 -10.07 -15.32 -0.71
C ALA A 166 -10.07 -15.44 0.84
N VAL A 167 -9.03 -14.92 1.51
CA VAL A 167 -8.93 -14.91 2.98
C VAL A 167 -10.07 -14.12 3.61
N ILE A 168 -10.30 -12.89 3.13
CA ILE A 168 -11.33 -12.01 3.68
C ILE A 168 -12.72 -12.54 3.41
N SER A 169 -13.02 -13.02 2.20
CA SER A 169 -14.30 -13.63 1.85
C SER A 169 -14.59 -14.84 2.74
N ARG A 170 -13.60 -15.71 2.93
CA ARG A 170 -13.78 -16.89 3.80
C ARG A 170 -14.03 -16.49 5.26
N TYR A 171 -13.29 -15.50 5.76
CA TYR A 171 -13.51 -14.98 7.11
C TYR A 171 -14.95 -14.44 7.28
N ILE A 172 -15.43 -13.61 6.35
CA ILE A 172 -16.78 -13.03 6.40
C ILE A 172 -17.85 -14.12 6.38
N LEU A 173 -17.69 -15.15 5.55
CA LEU A 173 -18.70 -16.22 5.38
C LEU A 173 -18.70 -17.24 6.52
N SER A 174 -17.56 -17.51 7.17
CA SER A 174 -17.44 -18.58 8.17
C SER A 174 -17.17 -18.10 9.60
N GLY A 175 -16.85 -16.81 9.78
CA GLY A 175 -16.39 -16.26 11.06
C GLY A 175 -14.98 -16.74 11.48
N GLN A 176 -14.29 -17.53 10.64
CA GLN A 176 -13.01 -18.12 10.96
C GLN A 176 -11.90 -17.66 10.01
N LEU A 177 -10.86 -17.08 10.59
CA LEU A 177 -9.67 -16.73 9.81
C LEU A 177 -8.92 -18.00 9.40
N PRO A 178 -8.63 -18.21 8.09
CA PRO A 178 -7.86 -19.35 7.61
C PRO A 178 -6.50 -19.45 8.32
N GLU A 179 -6.02 -20.65 8.59
CA GLU A 179 -4.79 -20.87 9.33
C GLU A 179 -3.57 -20.17 8.69
N MET A 180 -3.48 -20.22 7.37
CA MET A 180 -2.43 -19.53 6.60
C MET A 180 -2.43 -18.00 6.79
N ALA A 181 -3.56 -17.42 7.20
CA ALA A 181 -3.70 -15.98 7.40
C ALA A 181 -3.47 -15.54 8.86
N ARG A 182 -3.40 -16.47 9.82
CA ARG A 182 -3.17 -16.16 11.25
C ARG A 182 -1.93 -15.30 11.52
N PRO A 183 -0.77 -15.48 10.82
CA PRO A 183 0.38 -14.59 10.99
C PRO A 183 0.10 -13.13 10.60
N PHE A 184 -0.95 -12.89 9.79
CA PHE A 184 -1.34 -11.58 9.26
C PHE A 184 -2.54 -10.97 10.00
N ASP A 185 -3.00 -11.58 11.09
CA ASP A 185 -4.09 -11.08 11.90
C ASP A 185 -3.75 -9.69 12.47
N PRO A 186 -4.62 -8.66 12.30
CA PRO A 186 -4.40 -7.31 12.81
C PRO A 186 -4.04 -7.22 14.30
N PRO A 187 -4.64 -7.98 15.23
CA PRO A 187 -4.27 -8.02 16.65
C PRO A 187 -2.82 -8.35 16.96
N ARG A 188 -2.02 -8.87 16.01
CA ARG A 188 -0.58 -9.11 16.24
C ARG A 188 0.17 -7.86 16.70
N PHE A 189 -0.31 -6.67 16.35
CA PHE A 189 0.27 -5.40 16.77
C PHE A 189 -0.24 -4.90 18.13
N ALA A 190 -1.35 -5.42 18.63
CA ALA A 190 -1.89 -5.04 19.94
C ALA A 190 -0.96 -5.46 21.10
N LYS A 191 -0.25 -6.59 20.94
CA LYS A 191 0.69 -7.12 21.93
C LYS A 191 2.01 -6.32 22.03
N GLN A 192 2.27 -5.42 21.06
CA GLN A 192 3.50 -4.63 20.98
C GLN A 192 3.31 -3.17 21.45
N ARG A 193 2.18 -2.83 22.07
CA ARG A 193 1.99 -1.50 22.65
C ARG A 193 2.87 -1.35 23.88
N PRO A 194 3.71 -0.31 23.99
CA PRO A 194 4.28 0.05 25.28
C PRO A 194 3.11 0.35 26.23
N ALA A 195 3.23 -0.12 27.48
CA ALA A 195 2.29 0.23 28.54
C ALA A 195 2.13 1.76 28.57
N PRO A 196 0.90 2.28 28.80
CA PRO A 196 0.73 3.72 28.98
C PRO A 196 1.68 4.16 30.10
N VAL A 197 2.52 5.15 29.79
CA VAL A 197 3.34 5.81 30.82
C VAL A 197 2.33 6.37 31.82
N ALA A 198 2.33 5.82 33.04
CA ALA A 198 1.52 6.36 34.12
C ALA A 198 1.91 7.84 34.26
N GLU A 199 0.99 8.75 34.03
CA GLU A 199 1.17 10.15 34.40
C GLU A 199 1.48 10.17 35.91
N ALA A 200 2.70 10.54 36.22
CA ALA A 200 3.09 10.81 37.58
C ALA A 200 2.24 11.99 38.06
N ALA A 201 1.28 11.71 38.92
CA ALA A 201 0.55 12.72 39.66
C ALA A 201 1.56 13.55 40.46
N GLN A 202 1.68 14.83 40.11
CA GLN A 202 2.25 15.88 40.95
C GLN A 202 1.12 16.62 41.66
#